data_9a72b39fbc6851395696d0c5a7faa9c1
#
_entry.id   9a72b39fbc6851395696d0c5a7faa9c1
#
_cell.length_a   1.000
_cell.length_b   1.000
_cell.length_c   1.000
_cell.angle_alpha   90.00
_cell.angle_beta   90.00
_cell.angle_gamma   90.00
#
_symmetry.space_group_name_H-M   'P 1'
#
loop_
_entity.id
_entity.type
_entity.pdbx_description
1 polymer ?
#
loop_
_entity_poly.entity_id
_entity_poly.type
_entity_poly.pdbx_seq_one_letter_code
_entity_poly.pdbx_strand_id
1 'polypeptide(L)'
;MKHKIIYSTIIFATAVLLIISSGIIFAYKGISKNDVPKEEEIHFTYLPPYVTISPFDAHFRKAAKVLDYDWTLIAAIAYTESRFDSTAISEAGAIGVMQVMPKTLESMGFPDSLYMETGTNITAATELIRSLEKHFKYIKNKDERLNFVLASYNAGYGHINDAMRLAGKYGKNRYRWYGNVDTFLIYKNEPEFYTDTLCRNGQFKGWKETLSFVNKVHRNWKRFSKLQREYNDSIKNILITDSTKRIKETD
;
A
#
# COMPACT_ATOMS: atom_id res chain seq x y z
N MET A 1 13.40 -26.24 -17.79
CA MET A 1 13.02 -24.96 -18.41
C MET A 1 13.76 -23.74 -17.84
N LYS A 2 14.14 -23.71 -16.57
CA LYS A 2 14.84 -22.56 -15.95
C LYS A 2 16.23 -22.26 -16.52
N HIS A 3 16.98 -23.24 -16.97
CA HIS A 3 18.31 -23.03 -17.55
C HIS A 3 18.32 -22.38 -18.95
N LYS A 4 17.28 -22.58 -19.77
CA LYS A 4 17.21 -21.96 -21.11
C LYS A 4 16.97 -20.44 -21.06
N ILE A 5 16.26 -19.94 -20.05
CA ILE A 5 15.97 -18.50 -19.92
C ILE A 5 17.22 -17.74 -19.49
N ILE A 6 18.03 -18.32 -18.59
CA ILE A 6 19.27 -17.67 -18.12
C ILE A 6 20.31 -17.56 -19.25
N TYR A 7 20.46 -18.58 -20.09
CA TYR A 7 21.36 -18.53 -21.24
C TYR A 7 20.92 -17.51 -22.30
N SER A 8 19.61 -17.36 -22.55
CA SER A 8 19.08 -16.37 -23.48
C SER A 8 19.35 -14.94 -23.03
N THR A 9 19.19 -14.63 -21.73
CA THR A 9 19.46 -13.29 -21.20
C THR A 9 20.96 -12.94 -21.18
N ILE A 10 21.82 -13.89 -20.89
CA ILE A 10 23.28 -13.69 -20.92
C ILE A 10 23.76 -13.48 -22.36
N ILE A 11 23.28 -14.24 -23.33
CA ILE A 11 23.64 -14.09 -24.74
C ILE A 11 23.17 -12.75 -25.29
N PHE A 12 22.00 -12.28 -24.89
CA PHE A 12 21.50 -10.96 -25.31
C PHE A 12 22.32 -9.81 -24.71
N ALA A 13 22.69 -9.90 -23.44
CA ALA A 13 23.54 -8.91 -22.78
C ALA A 13 24.95 -8.85 -23.38
N THR A 14 25.55 -10.00 -23.71
CA THR A 14 26.88 -10.07 -24.35
C THR A 14 26.84 -9.59 -25.79
N ALA A 15 25.77 -9.84 -26.56
CA ALA A 15 25.61 -9.34 -27.93
C ALA A 15 25.44 -7.81 -27.95
N VAL A 16 24.70 -7.24 -27.02
CA VAL A 16 24.57 -5.79 -26.88
C VAL A 16 25.89 -5.12 -26.48
N LEU A 17 26.66 -5.74 -25.58
CA LEU A 17 28.00 -5.24 -25.20
C LEU A 17 28.99 -5.29 -26.39
N LEU A 18 28.94 -6.34 -27.21
CA LEU A 18 29.80 -6.48 -28.40
C LEU A 18 29.43 -5.47 -29.51
N ILE A 19 28.17 -5.13 -29.70
CA ILE A 19 27.73 -4.12 -30.65
C ILE A 19 28.16 -2.73 -30.19
N ILE A 20 28.08 -2.43 -28.91
CA ILE A 20 28.54 -1.16 -28.34
C ILE A 20 30.08 -1.06 -28.47
N SER A 21 30.80 -2.13 -28.16
CA SER A 21 32.27 -2.14 -28.27
C SER A 21 32.77 -2.03 -29.72
N SER A 22 32.09 -2.67 -30.67
CA SER A 22 32.45 -2.58 -32.09
C SER A 22 32.11 -1.21 -32.71
N GLY A 23 31.01 -0.57 -32.28
CA GLY A 23 30.67 0.82 -32.68
C GLY A 23 31.69 1.83 -32.17
N ILE A 24 32.19 1.65 -30.97
CA ILE A 24 33.22 2.51 -30.36
C ILE A 24 34.57 2.33 -31.09
N ILE A 25 34.94 1.09 -31.46
CA ILE A 25 36.22 0.81 -32.16
C ILE A 25 36.24 1.47 -33.58
N PHE A 26 35.12 1.57 -34.26
CA PHE A 26 35.08 2.23 -35.59
C PHE A 26 35.18 3.77 -35.52
N ALA A 27 34.72 4.38 -34.43
CA ALA A 27 34.82 5.82 -34.20
C ALA A 27 36.25 6.25 -33.77
N TYR A 28 37.04 5.34 -33.22
CA TYR A 28 38.36 5.64 -32.64
C TYR A 28 39.52 5.74 -33.64
N LYS A 29 39.33 5.38 -34.91
CA LYS A 29 40.42 5.41 -35.95
C LYS A 29 40.81 6.79 -36.45
N GLY A 30 40.21 7.87 -35.99
CA GLY A 30 40.48 9.23 -36.46
C GLY A 30 40.84 10.27 -35.40
N ILE A 31 40.87 9.88 -34.10
CA ILE A 31 41.10 10.85 -33.00
C ILE A 31 42.51 10.64 -32.41
N SER A 32 43.32 11.71 -32.39
CA SER A 32 44.62 11.71 -31.73
C SER A 32 44.45 11.45 -30.20
N LYS A 33 45.41 10.73 -29.59
CA LYS A 33 45.39 10.45 -28.15
C LYS A 33 45.34 11.71 -27.26
N ASN A 34 45.59 12.89 -27.82
CA ASN A 34 45.59 14.16 -27.09
C ASN A 34 44.26 14.93 -27.15
N ASP A 35 43.32 14.45 -28.02
CA ASP A 35 42.03 15.14 -28.26
C ASP A 35 40.84 14.40 -27.57
N VAL A 36 41.13 13.38 -26.78
CA VAL A 36 40.07 12.71 -26.00
C VAL A 36 39.75 13.61 -24.82
N PRO A 37 38.56 14.22 -24.75
CA PRO A 37 38.13 14.88 -23.52
C PRO A 37 38.20 13.85 -22.40
N LYS A 38 38.75 14.21 -21.23
CA LYS A 38 38.65 13.36 -20.06
C LYS A 38 37.17 12.99 -19.91
N GLU A 39 36.86 11.69 -20.00
CA GLU A 39 35.53 11.19 -19.68
C GLU A 39 35.21 11.66 -18.26
N GLU A 40 34.43 12.72 -18.13
CA GLU A 40 33.71 12.97 -16.90
C GLU A 40 32.76 11.77 -16.77
N GLU A 41 33.05 10.89 -15.82
CA GLU A 41 32.11 9.87 -15.40
C GLU A 41 30.84 10.57 -14.96
N ILE A 42 29.89 10.69 -15.86
CA ILE A 42 28.54 11.12 -15.53
C ILE A 42 27.93 9.97 -14.72
N HIS A 43 28.19 9.96 -13.42
CA HIS A 43 27.48 9.12 -12.48
C HIS A 43 26.03 9.57 -12.46
N PHE A 44 25.22 9.04 -13.37
CA PHE A 44 23.77 9.08 -13.23
C PHE A 44 23.38 8.21 -12.03
N THR A 45 23.38 8.79 -10.86
CA THR A 45 22.77 8.14 -9.70
C THR A 45 21.27 8.11 -9.92
N TYR A 46 20.75 7.00 -10.47
CA TYR A 46 19.31 6.80 -10.56
C TYR A 46 18.76 6.67 -9.13
N LEU A 47 18.21 7.76 -8.63
CA LEU A 47 17.50 7.77 -7.35
C LEU A 47 16.04 7.39 -7.63
N PRO A 48 15.53 6.28 -7.10
CA PRO A 48 14.13 5.95 -7.28
C PRO A 48 13.25 7.05 -6.68
N PRO A 49 12.10 7.38 -7.27
CA PRO A 49 11.27 8.50 -6.83
C PRO A 49 10.56 8.25 -5.49
N TYR A 50 10.72 7.06 -4.90
CA TYR A 50 10.07 6.66 -3.66
C TYR A 50 11.01 5.85 -2.77
N VAL A 51 10.84 6.01 -1.45
CA VAL A 51 11.47 5.10 -0.48
C VAL A 51 10.93 3.68 -0.70
N THR A 52 11.78 2.68 -0.51
CA THR A 52 11.36 1.28 -0.53
C THR A 52 10.91 0.87 0.88
N ILE A 53 9.66 0.45 1.01
CA ILE A 53 9.06 -0.05 2.27
C ILE A 53 8.86 -1.56 2.18
N SER A 54 8.49 -2.07 1.01
CA SER A 54 8.21 -3.48 0.75
C SER A 54 8.51 -3.86 -0.71
N PRO A 55 8.60 -5.15 -1.04
CA PRO A 55 8.68 -5.60 -2.43
C PRO A 55 7.39 -5.32 -3.24
N PHE A 56 6.29 -4.93 -2.58
CA PHE A 56 4.98 -4.73 -3.22
C PHE A 56 4.61 -3.25 -3.42
N ASP A 57 5.53 -2.33 -3.18
CA ASP A 57 5.28 -0.89 -3.23
C ASP A 57 4.69 -0.40 -4.55
N ALA A 58 5.07 -1.01 -5.69
CA ALA A 58 4.48 -0.68 -6.99
C ALA A 58 2.97 -0.96 -7.04
N HIS A 59 2.53 -2.08 -6.44
CA HIS A 59 1.12 -2.44 -6.33
C HIS A 59 0.38 -1.50 -5.39
N PHE A 60 0.99 -1.13 -4.25
CA PHE A 60 0.39 -0.19 -3.31
C PHE A 60 0.21 1.20 -3.92
N ARG A 61 1.17 1.68 -4.70
CA ARG A 61 1.04 2.95 -5.45
C ARG A 61 -0.07 2.90 -6.49
N LYS A 62 -0.23 1.76 -7.19
CA LYS A 62 -1.34 1.57 -8.13
C LYS A 62 -2.70 1.59 -7.41
N ALA A 63 -2.82 0.86 -6.29
CA ALA A 63 -4.02 0.85 -5.46
C ALA A 63 -4.38 2.24 -4.92
N ALA A 64 -3.37 2.97 -4.42
CA ALA A 64 -3.53 4.33 -3.90
C ALA A 64 -4.08 5.31 -4.93
N LYS A 65 -3.65 5.22 -6.20
CA LYS A 65 -4.20 6.04 -7.29
C LYS A 65 -5.70 5.76 -7.54
N VAL A 66 -6.13 4.50 -7.41
CA VAL A 66 -7.54 4.12 -7.58
C VAL A 66 -8.41 4.67 -6.44
N LEU A 67 -7.85 4.75 -5.22
CA LEU A 67 -8.54 5.15 -4.00
C LEU A 67 -8.46 6.65 -3.68
N ASP A 68 -7.62 7.40 -4.38
CA ASP A 68 -7.22 8.76 -3.99
C ASP A 68 -6.65 8.81 -2.56
N TYR A 69 -5.77 7.86 -2.25
CA TYR A 69 -5.10 7.72 -0.97
C TYR A 69 -3.59 7.94 -1.10
N ASP A 70 -2.95 8.24 0.04
CA ASP A 70 -1.50 8.12 0.17
C ASP A 70 -1.10 6.63 0.06
N TRP A 71 -0.13 6.30 -0.80
CA TRP A 71 0.30 4.92 -0.99
C TRP A 71 0.87 4.29 0.28
N THR A 72 1.43 5.11 1.17
CA THR A 72 1.95 4.66 2.47
C THR A 72 0.83 4.21 3.42
N LEU A 73 -0.42 4.68 3.21
CA LEU A 73 -1.59 4.15 3.92
C LEU A 73 -1.91 2.72 3.46
N ILE A 74 -1.85 2.45 2.15
CA ILE A 74 -2.08 1.08 1.64
C ILE A 74 -0.99 0.13 2.15
N ALA A 75 0.28 0.57 2.14
CA ALA A 75 1.38 -0.17 2.74
C ALA A 75 1.16 -0.42 4.26
N ALA A 76 0.60 0.57 4.98
CA ALA A 76 0.31 0.43 6.41
C ALA A 76 -0.81 -0.58 6.69
N ILE A 77 -1.84 -0.66 5.83
CA ILE A 77 -2.87 -1.70 5.91
C ILE A 77 -2.22 -3.07 5.70
N ALA A 78 -1.49 -3.27 4.60
CA ALA A 78 -0.82 -4.53 4.29
C ALA A 78 0.15 -4.98 5.40
N TYR A 79 0.94 -4.04 5.94
CA TYR A 79 1.84 -4.34 7.06
C TYR A 79 1.09 -4.74 8.34
N THR A 80 -0.06 -4.13 8.58
CA THR A 80 -0.88 -4.46 9.76
C THR A 80 -1.55 -5.82 9.62
N GLU A 81 -1.93 -6.20 8.39
CA GLU A 81 -2.58 -7.48 8.08
C GLU A 81 -1.61 -8.67 8.14
N SER A 82 -0.49 -8.58 7.42
CA SER A 82 0.41 -9.73 7.24
C SER A 82 1.89 -9.44 7.48
N ARG A 83 2.29 -8.19 7.76
CA ARG A 83 3.68 -7.71 7.73
C ARG A 83 4.34 -7.90 6.36
N PHE A 84 3.54 -7.78 5.30
CA PHE A 84 3.93 -8.02 3.91
C PHE A 84 4.20 -9.50 3.57
N ASP A 85 3.69 -10.44 4.34
CA ASP A 85 3.76 -11.86 4.00
C ASP A 85 2.65 -12.22 3.00
N SER A 86 3.05 -12.48 1.75
CA SER A 86 2.13 -12.87 0.67
C SER A 86 1.58 -14.29 0.81
N THR A 87 2.16 -15.09 1.72
CA THR A 87 1.75 -16.48 1.97
C THR A 87 0.93 -16.64 3.25
N ALA A 88 0.69 -15.54 3.98
CA ALA A 88 -0.02 -15.55 5.24
C ALA A 88 -1.45 -16.08 5.09
N ILE A 89 -1.84 -16.96 6.00
CA ILE A 89 -3.22 -17.46 6.18
C ILE A 89 -3.57 -17.32 7.65
N SER A 90 -4.63 -16.56 7.96
CA SER A 90 -5.10 -16.40 9.33
C SER A 90 -5.89 -17.62 9.82
N GLU A 91 -6.09 -17.74 11.13
CA GLU A 91 -6.98 -18.77 11.72
C GLU A 91 -8.41 -18.70 11.19
N ALA A 92 -8.88 -17.51 10.85
CA ALA A 92 -10.20 -17.30 10.23
C ALA A 92 -10.24 -17.60 8.73
N GLY A 93 -9.09 -17.92 8.11
CA GLY A 93 -8.97 -18.24 6.68
C GLY A 93 -8.78 -17.03 5.78
N ALA A 94 -8.49 -15.84 6.31
CA ALA A 94 -8.07 -14.70 5.49
C ALA A 94 -6.68 -14.97 4.89
N ILE A 95 -6.44 -14.54 3.65
CA ILE A 95 -5.25 -14.95 2.88
C ILE A 95 -4.50 -13.78 2.28
N GLY A 96 -3.19 -13.98 2.12
CA GLY A 96 -2.27 -13.12 1.37
C GLY A 96 -1.90 -11.83 2.08
N VAL A 97 -1.22 -10.97 1.36
CA VAL A 97 -0.60 -9.74 1.89
C VAL A 97 -1.61 -8.77 2.50
N MET A 98 -2.84 -8.75 1.99
CA MET A 98 -3.94 -7.88 2.45
C MET A 98 -4.98 -8.63 3.29
N GLN A 99 -4.79 -9.93 3.58
CA GLN A 99 -5.69 -10.76 4.39
C GLN A 99 -7.16 -10.67 3.93
N VAL A 100 -7.38 -10.90 2.63
CA VAL A 100 -8.74 -10.92 2.06
C VAL A 100 -9.37 -12.29 2.27
N MET A 101 -10.62 -12.31 2.71
CA MET A 101 -11.36 -13.57 2.87
C MET A 101 -11.65 -14.20 1.49
N PRO A 102 -11.49 -15.55 1.31
CA PRO A 102 -11.79 -16.24 0.06
C PRO A 102 -13.20 -15.93 -0.46
N LYS A 103 -14.20 -15.91 0.42
CA LYS A 103 -15.58 -15.57 0.04
C LYS A 103 -15.70 -14.16 -0.56
N THR A 104 -14.85 -13.22 -0.13
CA THR A 104 -14.81 -11.86 -0.70
C THR A 104 -14.23 -11.90 -2.11
N LEU A 105 -13.14 -12.64 -2.33
CA LEU A 105 -12.54 -12.85 -3.65
C LEU A 105 -13.52 -13.53 -4.61
N GLU A 106 -14.18 -14.57 -4.17
CA GLU A 106 -15.23 -15.28 -4.91
C GLU A 106 -16.37 -14.32 -5.33
N SER A 107 -16.88 -13.53 -4.38
CA SER A 107 -17.95 -12.56 -4.66
C SER A 107 -17.56 -11.47 -5.67
N MET A 108 -16.28 -11.24 -5.88
CA MET A 108 -15.72 -10.31 -6.87
C MET A 108 -15.39 -11.00 -8.19
N GLY A 109 -15.63 -12.34 -8.30
CA GLY A 109 -15.42 -13.12 -9.51
C GLY A 109 -13.96 -13.53 -9.77
N PHE A 110 -13.09 -13.47 -8.77
CA PHE A 110 -11.73 -14.00 -8.91
C PHE A 110 -11.75 -15.53 -8.85
N PRO A 111 -11.00 -16.24 -9.73
CA PRO A 111 -10.86 -17.69 -9.65
C PRO A 111 -9.95 -18.11 -8.48
N ASP A 112 -10.25 -19.24 -7.86
CA ASP A 112 -9.55 -19.77 -6.68
C ASP A 112 -8.03 -19.87 -6.88
N SER A 113 -7.61 -20.22 -8.10
CA SER A 113 -6.20 -20.33 -8.47
C SER A 113 -5.40 -19.05 -8.33
N LEU A 114 -6.07 -17.88 -8.27
CA LEU A 114 -5.45 -16.56 -8.13
C LEU A 114 -5.53 -15.96 -6.72
N TYR A 115 -6.19 -16.63 -5.78
CA TYR A 115 -6.43 -16.07 -4.44
C TYR A 115 -5.13 -15.72 -3.70
N MET A 116 -4.07 -16.51 -3.88
CA MET A 116 -2.75 -16.29 -3.28
C MET A 116 -1.83 -15.42 -4.15
N GLU A 117 -2.25 -15.04 -5.36
CA GLU A 117 -1.47 -14.16 -6.22
C GLU A 117 -1.52 -12.74 -5.64
N THR A 118 -0.33 -12.15 -5.39
CA THR A 118 -0.21 -10.88 -4.65
C THR A 118 -0.93 -9.72 -5.34
N GLY A 119 -0.83 -9.60 -6.65
CA GLY A 119 -1.49 -8.54 -7.41
C GLY A 119 -3.01 -8.66 -7.35
N THR A 120 -3.54 -9.88 -7.45
CA THR A 120 -4.97 -10.19 -7.29
C THR A 120 -5.43 -9.85 -5.87
N ASN A 121 -4.68 -10.28 -4.85
CA ASN A 121 -5.00 -10.01 -3.45
C ASN A 121 -5.06 -8.52 -3.13
N ILE A 122 -4.08 -7.73 -3.60
CA ILE A 122 -4.07 -6.27 -3.45
C ILE A 122 -5.21 -5.62 -4.24
N THR A 123 -5.52 -6.11 -5.44
CA THR A 123 -6.62 -5.60 -6.25
C THR A 123 -7.97 -5.81 -5.57
N ALA A 124 -8.21 -7.01 -5.05
CA ALA A 124 -9.44 -7.33 -4.32
C ALA A 124 -9.61 -6.46 -3.06
N ALA A 125 -8.54 -6.30 -2.28
CA ALA A 125 -8.53 -5.40 -1.13
C ALA A 125 -8.84 -3.94 -1.52
N THR A 126 -8.28 -3.49 -2.65
CA THR A 126 -8.55 -2.15 -3.20
C THR A 126 -10.02 -1.96 -3.54
N GLU A 127 -10.64 -2.94 -4.19
CA GLU A 127 -12.06 -2.91 -4.52
C GLU A 127 -12.96 -2.94 -3.27
N LEU A 128 -12.58 -3.74 -2.26
CA LEU A 128 -13.27 -3.76 -0.98
C LEU A 128 -13.22 -2.38 -0.29
N ILE A 129 -12.03 -1.77 -0.18
CA ILE A 129 -11.86 -0.44 0.40
C ILE A 129 -12.66 0.59 -0.40
N ARG A 130 -12.64 0.54 -1.73
CA ARG A 130 -13.42 1.42 -2.61
C ARG A 130 -14.93 1.28 -2.37
N SER A 131 -15.42 0.08 -2.17
CA SER A 131 -16.81 -0.18 -1.83
C SER A 131 -17.17 0.43 -0.47
N LEU A 132 -16.32 0.24 0.54
CA LEU A 132 -16.51 0.82 1.88
C LEU A 132 -16.48 2.35 1.85
N GLU A 133 -15.56 2.97 1.10
CA GLU A 133 -15.53 4.42 0.88
C GLU A 133 -16.86 4.95 0.31
N LYS A 134 -17.45 4.25 -0.67
CA LYS A 134 -18.75 4.58 -1.23
C LYS A 134 -19.86 4.47 -0.19
N HIS A 135 -19.83 3.44 0.67
CA HIS A 135 -20.81 3.26 1.73
C HIS A 135 -20.77 4.41 2.76
N PHE A 136 -19.58 4.92 3.08
CA PHE A 136 -19.40 5.98 4.08
C PHE A 136 -19.24 7.40 3.48
N LYS A 137 -19.51 7.60 2.19
CA LYS A 137 -19.35 8.90 1.49
C LYS A 137 -20.12 10.08 2.14
N TYR A 138 -21.16 9.77 2.91
CA TYR A 138 -21.94 10.77 3.66
C TYR A 138 -21.18 11.32 4.88
N ILE A 139 -20.16 10.64 5.37
CA ILE A 139 -19.24 11.15 6.40
C ILE A 139 -18.25 12.10 5.70
N LYS A 140 -18.46 13.41 5.85
CA LYS A 140 -17.72 14.42 5.07
C LYS A 140 -16.26 14.58 5.51
N ASN A 141 -15.99 14.41 6.81
CA ASN A 141 -14.63 14.44 7.31
C ASN A 141 -13.89 13.17 6.83
N LYS A 142 -12.83 13.35 6.04
CA LYS A 142 -12.06 12.24 5.44
C LYS A 142 -11.37 11.37 6.51
N ASP A 143 -10.85 11.97 7.58
CA ASP A 143 -10.15 11.23 8.65
C ASP A 143 -11.13 10.38 9.45
N GLU A 144 -12.30 10.92 9.77
CA GLU A 144 -13.36 10.13 10.41
C GLU A 144 -13.82 9.00 9.49
N ARG A 145 -14.10 9.30 8.21
CA ARG A 145 -14.52 8.28 7.24
C ARG A 145 -13.51 7.15 7.13
N LEU A 146 -12.21 7.46 7.12
CA LEU A 146 -11.15 6.46 7.09
C LEU A 146 -11.25 5.49 8.27
N ASN A 147 -11.55 5.97 9.48
CA ASN A 147 -11.74 5.09 10.64
C ASN A 147 -12.86 4.06 10.41
N PHE A 148 -13.99 4.49 9.82
CA PHE A 148 -15.10 3.61 9.48
C PHE A 148 -14.75 2.60 8.39
N VAL A 149 -14.00 3.04 7.39
CA VAL A 149 -13.49 2.15 6.32
C VAL A 149 -12.58 1.09 6.90
N LEU A 150 -11.57 1.48 7.69
CA LEU A 150 -10.63 0.55 8.32
C LEU A 150 -11.33 -0.43 9.28
N ALA A 151 -12.22 0.08 10.13
CA ALA A 151 -12.97 -0.76 11.03
C ALA A 151 -13.87 -1.76 10.29
N SER A 152 -14.51 -1.33 9.19
CA SER A 152 -15.35 -2.20 8.37
C SER A 152 -14.54 -3.20 7.54
N TYR A 153 -13.33 -2.85 7.15
CA TYR A 153 -12.42 -3.76 6.47
C TYR A 153 -12.10 -4.97 7.36
N ASN A 154 -11.81 -4.74 8.64
CA ASN A 154 -11.48 -5.79 9.61
C ASN A 154 -12.73 -6.49 10.17
N ALA A 155 -13.74 -5.74 10.63
CA ALA A 155 -14.91 -6.28 11.32
C ALA A 155 -16.07 -6.68 10.40
N GLY A 156 -16.06 -6.19 9.16
CA GLY A 156 -17.21 -6.21 8.27
C GLY A 156 -18.18 -5.05 8.49
N TYR A 157 -18.68 -4.52 7.38
CA TYR A 157 -19.59 -3.35 7.34
C TYR A 157 -20.81 -3.49 8.24
N GLY A 158 -21.38 -4.71 8.32
CA GLY A 158 -22.60 -4.96 9.09
C GLY A 158 -22.46 -4.62 10.58
N HIS A 159 -21.37 -5.04 11.21
CA HIS A 159 -21.12 -4.77 12.62
C HIS A 159 -20.87 -3.29 12.90
N ILE A 160 -20.15 -2.60 12.02
CA ILE A 160 -19.90 -1.16 12.14
C ILE A 160 -21.21 -0.37 11.98
N ASN A 161 -22.05 -0.76 11.04
CA ASN A 161 -23.35 -0.11 10.83
C ASN A 161 -24.31 -0.33 12.01
N ASP A 162 -24.28 -1.51 12.66
CA ASP A 162 -25.01 -1.73 13.91
C ASP A 162 -24.51 -0.80 15.02
N ALA A 163 -23.19 -0.70 15.23
CA ALA A 163 -22.59 0.19 16.22
C ALA A 163 -22.95 1.66 15.97
N MET A 164 -23.01 2.09 14.70
CA MET A 164 -23.46 3.43 14.32
C MET A 164 -24.94 3.68 14.70
N ARG A 165 -25.82 2.69 14.49
CA ARG A 165 -27.22 2.80 14.88
C ARG A 165 -27.39 2.89 16.38
N LEU A 166 -26.67 2.05 17.13
CA LEU A 166 -26.65 2.12 18.59
C LEU A 166 -26.11 3.46 19.09
N ALA A 167 -24.99 3.94 18.56
CA ALA A 167 -24.45 5.25 18.92
C ALA A 167 -25.49 6.36 18.76
N GLY A 168 -26.22 6.38 17.65
CA GLY A 168 -27.32 7.33 17.42
C GLY A 168 -28.46 7.18 18.42
N LYS A 169 -28.89 5.94 18.76
CA LYS A 169 -29.94 5.65 19.75
C LYS A 169 -29.58 6.19 21.13
N TYR A 170 -28.32 6.06 21.52
CA TYR A 170 -27.84 6.48 22.85
C TYR A 170 -27.25 7.91 22.85
N GLY A 171 -27.64 8.75 21.88
CA GLY A 171 -27.31 10.19 21.88
C GLY A 171 -25.85 10.51 21.53
N LYS A 172 -25.11 9.55 20.98
CA LYS A 172 -23.75 9.77 20.50
C LYS A 172 -23.71 10.10 19.01
N ASN A 173 -22.61 10.72 18.56
CA ASN A 173 -22.45 11.06 17.16
C ASN A 173 -22.12 9.81 16.32
N ARG A 174 -23.10 9.30 15.58
CA ARG A 174 -22.98 8.12 14.73
C ARG A 174 -21.99 8.27 13.56
N TYR A 175 -21.46 9.47 13.34
CA TYR A 175 -20.50 9.80 12.27
C TYR A 175 -19.10 10.13 12.82
N ARG A 176 -18.88 9.91 14.12
CA ARG A 176 -17.59 10.01 14.78
C ARG A 176 -17.16 8.65 15.32
N TRP A 177 -15.89 8.34 15.14
CA TRP A 177 -15.35 7.07 15.57
C TRP A 177 -15.03 7.10 17.06
N TYR A 178 -13.97 7.81 17.46
CA TYR A 178 -13.46 7.78 18.83
C TYR A 178 -14.43 8.33 19.87
N GLY A 179 -14.67 7.55 20.94
CA GLY A 179 -15.60 7.90 22.03
C GLY A 179 -17.08 7.91 21.63
N ASN A 180 -17.39 7.40 20.43
CA ASN A 180 -18.74 7.34 19.87
C ASN A 180 -19.02 5.93 19.32
N VAL A 181 -18.72 5.65 18.06
CA VAL A 181 -19.06 4.37 17.43
C VAL A 181 -18.18 3.24 17.89
N ASP A 182 -16.90 3.46 18.14
CA ASP A 182 -15.98 2.48 18.74
C ASP A 182 -16.49 1.96 20.10
N THR A 183 -17.07 2.82 20.92
CA THR A 183 -17.66 2.46 22.22
C THR A 183 -18.83 1.48 22.02
N PHE A 184 -19.70 1.73 21.05
CA PHE A 184 -20.83 0.83 20.77
C PHE A 184 -20.41 -0.44 20.04
N LEU A 185 -19.29 -0.45 19.36
CA LEU A 185 -18.70 -1.68 18.87
C LEU A 185 -18.24 -2.60 20.03
N ILE A 186 -17.68 -2.01 21.09
CA ILE A 186 -17.36 -2.74 22.33
C ILE A 186 -18.64 -3.28 22.97
N TYR A 187 -19.65 -2.42 23.15
CA TYR A 187 -20.91 -2.79 23.79
C TYR A 187 -21.66 -3.89 23.04
N LYS A 188 -21.47 -4.01 21.72
CA LYS A 188 -22.02 -5.14 20.94
C LYS A 188 -21.53 -6.53 21.38
N ASN A 189 -20.62 -6.64 22.33
CA ASN A 189 -20.29 -7.91 22.98
C ASN A 189 -21.34 -8.30 24.05
N GLU A 190 -22.08 -7.34 24.59
CA GLU A 190 -23.02 -7.53 25.68
C GLU A 190 -24.45 -7.78 25.18
N PRO A 191 -25.22 -8.72 25.81
CA PRO A 191 -26.58 -9.07 25.39
C PRO A 191 -27.51 -7.87 25.23
N GLU A 192 -27.46 -6.91 26.13
CA GLU A 192 -28.27 -5.70 26.11
C GLU A 192 -28.18 -4.96 24.76
N PHE A 193 -26.99 -4.93 24.14
CA PHE A 193 -26.77 -4.18 22.92
C PHE A 193 -26.91 -5.05 21.66
N TYR A 194 -26.41 -6.27 21.63
CA TYR A 194 -26.49 -7.07 20.40
C TYR A 194 -27.88 -7.66 20.14
N THR A 195 -28.74 -7.75 21.14
CA THR A 195 -30.16 -8.14 20.97
C THR A 195 -31.08 -6.95 20.70
N ASP A 196 -30.56 -5.72 20.71
CA ASP A 196 -31.32 -4.53 20.36
C ASP A 196 -31.89 -4.65 18.94
N THR A 197 -33.12 -4.21 18.74
CA THR A 197 -33.84 -4.28 17.46
C THR A 197 -33.11 -3.54 16.32
N LEU A 198 -32.23 -2.60 16.64
CA LEU A 198 -31.37 -1.92 15.66
C LEU A 198 -30.17 -2.76 15.21
N CYS A 199 -29.78 -3.81 15.96
CA CYS A 199 -28.72 -4.72 15.57
C CYS A 199 -29.24 -5.79 14.63
N ARG A 200 -28.56 -5.98 13.50
CA ARG A 200 -28.89 -6.95 12.46
C ARG A 200 -27.86 -8.06 12.34
N ASN A 201 -26.68 -7.86 12.92
CA ASN A 201 -25.53 -8.76 12.76
C ASN A 201 -25.14 -9.45 14.08
N GLY A 202 -25.99 -9.38 15.10
CA GLY A 202 -25.80 -10.07 16.39
C GLY A 202 -24.58 -9.63 17.18
N GLN A 203 -24.12 -10.53 18.07
CA GLN A 203 -22.95 -10.31 18.92
C GLN A 203 -21.66 -10.10 18.11
N PHE A 204 -20.80 -9.19 18.56
CA PHE A 204 -19.48 -8.97 17.99
C PHE A 204 -18.38 -9.12 19.02
N LYS A 205 -17.67 -10.25 18.98
CA LYS A 205 -16.57 -10.58 19.90
C LYS A 205 -15.22 -10.00 19.47
N GLY A 206 -15.06 -9.65 18.18
CA GLY A 206 -13.81 -9.18 17.56
C GLY A 206 -13.46 -7.71 17.81
N TRP A 207 -14.16 -7.01 18.71
CA TRP A 207 -13.99 -5.57 18.92
C TRP A 207 -12.57 -5.17 19.31
N LYS A 208 -11.86 -5.95 20.15
CA LYS A 208 -10.47 -5.67 20.55
C LYS A 208 -9.54 -5.67 19.36
N GLU A 209 -9.70 -6.65 18.49
CA GLU A 209 -8.92 -6.77 17.27
C GLU A 209 -9.17 -5.58 16.34
N THR A 210 -10.44 -5.24 16.09
CA THR A 210 -10.83 -4.14 15.21
C THR A 210 -10.31 -2.79 15.71
N LEU A 211 -10.46 -2.47 16.99
CA LEU A 211 -9.91 -1.24 17.56
C LEU A 211 -8.38 -1.20 17.47
N SER A 212 -7.74 -2.34 17.78
CA SER A 212 -6.28 -2.48 17.63
C SER A 212 -5.84 -2.31 16.19
N PHE A 213 -6.58 -2.87 15.23
CA PHE A 213 -6.30 -2.77 13.80
C PHE A 213 -6.33 -1.31 13.34
N VAL A 214 -7.42 -0.58 13.60
CA VAL A 214 -7.53 0.85 13.24
C VAL A 214 -6.34 1.65 13.79
N ASN A 215 -6.04 1.49 15.08
CA ASN A 215 -4.93 2.20 15.72
C ASN A 215 -3.55 1.80 15.17
N LYS A 216 -3.34 0.51 14.84
CA LYS A 216 -2.08 0.02 14.25
C LYS A 216 -1.88 0.57 12.84
N VAL A 217 -2.94 0.61 12.02
CA VAL A 217 -2.87 1.18 10.67
C VAL A 217 -2.48 2.65 10.74
N HIS A 218 -3.13 3.47 11.57
CA HIS A 218 -2.76 4.89 11.72
C HIS A 218 -1.31 5.09 12.18
N ARG A 219 -0.84 4.29 13.13
CA ARG A 219 0.54 4.34 13.62
C ARG A 219 1.54 3.98 12.53
N ASN A 220 1.27 2.90 11.77
CA ASN A 220 2.13 2.45 10.68
C ASN A 220 2.11 3.45 9.53
N TRP A 221 0.95 4.02 9.20
CA TRP A 221 0.82 5.07 8.19
C TRP A 221 1.65 6.30 8.55
N LYS A 222 1.54 6.80 9.79
CA LYS A 222 2.37 7.90 10.28
C LYS A 222 3.87 7.60 10.13
N ARG A 223 4.30 6.38 10.47
CA ARG A 223 5.70 5.93 10.34
C ARG A 223 6.14 5.92 8.88
N PHE A 224 5.38 5.31 7.98
CA PHE A 224 5.74 5.18 6.57
C PHE A 224 5.68 6.50 5.82
N SER A 225 4.70 7.35 6.12
CA SER A 225 4.64 8.72 5.56
C SER A 225 5.82 9.58 6.01
N LYS A 226 6.31 9.37 7.24
CA LYS A 226 7.53 10.05 7.71
C LYS A 226 8.75 9.59 6.91
N LEU A 227 8.92 8.28 6.71
CA LEU A 227 10.03 7.74 5.90
C LEU A 227 10.00 8.29 4.47
N GLN A 228 8.82 8.37 3.84
CA GLN A 228 8.68 8.94 2.49
C GLN A 228 9.05 10.42 2.44
N ARG A 229 8.67 11.21 3.45
CA ARG A 229 9.05 12.62 3.53
C ARG A 229 10.57 12.79 3.71
N GLU A 230 11.18 12.07 4.65
CA GLU A 230 12.63 12.11 4.89
C GLU A 230 13.42 11.71 3.64
N TYR A 231 12.94 10.72 2.90
CA TYR A 231 13.51 10.31 1.62
C TYR A 231 13.41 11.43 0.57
N ASN A 232 12.24 12.05 0.43
CA ASN A 232 12.04 13.15 -0.52
C ASN A 232 12.95 14.35 -0.20
N ASP A 233 13.11 14.69 1.08
CA ASP A 233 13.98 15.77 1.53
C ASP A 233 15.45 15.46 1.23
N SER A 234 15.88 14.22 1.42
CA SER A 234 17.24 13.75 1.10
C SER A 234 17.52 13.86 -0.41
N ILE A 235 16.59 13.40 -1.27
CA ILE A 235 16.74 13.53 -2.73
C ILE A 235 16.82 15.01 -3.15
N LYS A 236 15.95 15.85 -2.61
CA LYS A 236 15.96 17.29 -2.91
C LYS A 236 17.31 17.93 -2.57
N ASN A 237 17.90 17.58 -1.43
CA ASN A 237 19.20 18.09 -1.02
C ASN A 237 20.33 17.63 -1.95
N ILE A 238 20.32 16.37 -2.39
CA ILE A 238 21.28 15.84 -3.36
C ILE A 238 21.20 16.62 -4.68
N LEU A 239 20.00 16.80 -5.21
CA LEU A 239 19.79 17.52 -6.48
C LEU A 239 20.21 19.00 -6.42
N ILE A 240 20.00 19.67 -5.28
CA ILE A 240 20.46 21.06 -5.06
C ILE A 240 21.98 21.12 -5.02
N THR A 241 22.62 20.19 -4.33
CA THR A 241 24.08 20.13 -4.20
C THR A 241 24.75 19.93 -5.57
N ASP A 242 24.22 18.98 -6.37
CA ASP A 242 24.71 18.71 -7.72
C ASP A 242 24.56 19.92 -8.66
N SER A 243 23.39 20.60 -8.60
CA SER A 243 23.16 21.80 -9.43
C SER A 243 24.13 22.94 -9.06
N THR A 244 24.39 23.13 -7.76
CA THR A 244 25.30 24.18 -7.27
C THR A 244 26.77 23.89 -7.64
N LYS A 245 27.16 22.62 -7.68
CA LYS A 245 28.49 22.20 -8.10
C LYS A 245 28.71 22.47 -9.60
N ARG A 246 27.74 22.13 -10.44
CA ARG A 246 27.81 22.37 -11.90
C ARG A 246 27.92 23.84 -12.26
N ILE A 247 27.21 24.75 -11.56
CA ILE A 247 27.28 26.21 -11.80
C ILE A 247 28.69 26.73 -11.48
N LYS A 248 29.35 26.23 -10.43
CA LYS A 248 30.71 26.66 -10.06
C LYS A 248 31.82 26.11 -10.96
N GLU A 249 31.55 25.08 -11.75
CA GLU A 249 32.49 24.49 -12.69
C GLU A 249 32.39 25.13 -14.11
N THR A 250 31.35 25.96 -14.34
CA THR A 250 31.11 26.68 -15.62
C THR A 250 31.51 28.16 -15.58
N ASP A 251 31.85 28.71 -14.40
CA ASP A 251 32.42 30.06 -14.21
C ASP A 251 33.95 29.99 -14.09
#